data_c92c54268e66092e8fef7955f1dcc23f
#
_entry.id   c92c54268e66092e8fef7955f1dcc23f
#
_cell.length_a   1.000
_cell.length_b   1.000
_cell.length_c   1.000
_cell.angle_alpha   90.00
_cell.angle_beta   90.00
_cell.angle_gamma   90.00
#
_symmetry.space_group_name_H-M   'P 1'
#
loop_
_entity.id
_entity.type
_entity.pdbx_description
1 polymer ?
#
loop_
_entity_poly.entity_id
_entity_poly.type
_entity_poly.pdbx_seq_one_letter_code
_entity_poly.pdbx_strand_id
1 'polypeptide(L)'
;EGIEETLRDVPADKVINAVPFYTRLWNETPKTDEERAEDQGTEAASYSMKVTSEALGMEEAAQRVSEAGATVTWDDTAKQNYAEWQGDNDSTYRIWLEDASSLEVKLGLMKDNNLAGTAAWKLGFETSDIWDLIQKYVN
;
A
#
# COMPACT_ATOMS: atom_id res chain seq x y z
N GLU A 1 11.66 -6.70 9.81
CA GLU A 1 12.79 -5.76 10.07
C GLU A 1 12.36 -4.71 11.10
N GLY A 2 11.42 -3.80 10.86
CA GLY A 2 11.06 -2.73 11.81
C GLY A 2 10.59 -3.23 13.19
N ILE A 3 9.75 -4.26 13.24
CA ILE A 3 9.28 -4.86 14.50
C ILE A 3 10.46 -5.48 15.26
N GLU A 4 11.29 -6.27 14.60
CA GLU A 4 12.45 -6.92 15.21
C GLU A 4 13.45 -5.90 15.78
N GLU A 5 13.65 -4.79 15.09
CA GLU A 5 14.51 -3.70 15.57
C GLU A 5 13.92 -3.04 16.82
N THR A 6 12.61 -2.73 16.80
CA THR A 6 11.92 -2.16 17.94
C THR A 6 11.97 -3.08 19.17
N LEU A 7 11.82 -4.39 18.97
CA LEU A 7 11.81 -5.37 20.06
C LEU A 7 13.18 -5.58 20.75
N ARG A 8 14.25 -5.01 20.21
CA ARG A 8 15.56 -5.00 20.90
C ARG A 8 15.53 -4.08 22.13
N ASP A 9 14.76 -3.00 22.07
CA ASP A 9 14.76 -1.96 23.08
C ASP A 9 13.42 -1.83 23.83
N VAL A 10 12.31 -2.31 23.24
CA VAL A 10 10.96 -2.17 23.79
C VAL A 10 10.32 -3.55 24.00
N PRO A 11 9.79 -3.82 25.21
CA PRO A 11 9.06 -5.06 25.48
C PRO A 11 7.85 -5.21 24.54
N ALA A 12 7.62 -6.44 24.04
CA ALA A 12 6.60 -6.73 23.06
C ALA A 12 5.17 -6.32 23.50
N ASP A 13 4.87 -6.48 24.78
CA ASP A 13 3.61 -6.09 25.41
C ASP A 13 3.35 -4.55 25.45
N LYS A 14 4.32 -3.77 24.99
CA LYS A 14 4.21 -2.31 24.83
C LYS A 14 4.27 -1.84 23.39
N VAL A 15 4.40 -2.76 22.43
CA VAL A 15 4.47 -2.44 21.01
C VAL A 15 3.14 -2.69 20.34
N ILE A 16 2.62 -1.69 19.64
CA ILE A 16 1.43 -1.77 18.80
C ILE A 16 1.87 -1.68 17.35
N ASN A 17 1.48 -2.66 16.51
CA ASN A 17 1.70 -2.62 15.09
C ASN A 17 0.59 -1.82 14.40
N ALA A 18 0.92 -0.68 13.81
CA ALA A 18 -0.03 0.13 13.06
C ALA A 18 -0.10 -0.34 11.59
N VAL A 19 -1.32 -0.56 11.10
CA VAL A 19 -1.59 -0.99 9.72
C VAL A 19 -2.43 0.05 8.98
N PRO A 20 -2.21 0.26 7.67
CA PRO A 20 -3.06 1.12 6.86
C PRO A 20 -4.35 0.40 6.46
N PHE A 21 -5.45 1.14 6.35
CA PHE A 21 -6.68 0.73 5.66
C PHE A 21 -6.80 1.42 4.30
N TYR A 22 -5.68 1.91 3.78
CA TYR A 22 -5.59 2.61 2.51
C TYR A 22 -4.36 2.13 1.73
N THR A 23 -4.38 2.40 0.46
CA THR A 23 -3.22 2.24 -0.41
C THR A 23 -3.01 3.48 -1.26
N ARG A 24 -2.00 3.44 -2.14
CA ARG A 24 -1.75 4.50 -3.12
C ARG A 24 -1.82 3.93 -4.53
N LEU A 25 -2.63 4.59 -5.34
CA LEU A 25 -2.60 4.40 -6.78
C LEU A 25 -1.53 5.33 -7.37
N TRP A 26 -0.53 4.74 -7.96
CA TRP A 26 0.58 5.45 -8.60
C TRP A 26 0.30 5.63 -10.09
N ASN A 27 0.60 6.80 -10.63
CA ASN A 27 0.52 7.10 -12.04
C ASN A 27 1.88 7.58 -12.53
N GLU A 28 2.48 6.83 -13.45
CA GLU A 28 3.72 7.14 -14.14
C GLU A 28 3.38 7.67 -15.53
N THR A 29 3.73 8.93 -15.82
CA THR A 29 3.44 9.60 -17.09
C THR A 29 4.73 10.12 -17.71
N PRO A 30 4.96 9.99 -19.03
CA PRO A 30 6.08 10.63 -19.68
C PRO A 30 6.07 12.15 -19.47
N LYS A 31 7.21 12.71 -19.11
CA LYS A 31 7.35 14.16 -18.99
C LYS A 31 7.20 14.85 -20.34
N THR A 32 6.48 15.95 -20.37
CA THR A 32 6.44 16.85 -21.52
C THR A 32 7.78 17.55 -21.74
N ASP A 33 7.98 18.17 -22.90
CA ASP A 33 9.19 18.94 -23.16
C ASP A 33 9.31 20.17 -22.25
N GLU A 34 8.18 20.76 -21.85
CA GLU A 34 8.11 21.86 -20.90
C GLU A 34 8.58 21.43 -19.50
N GLU A 35 8.05 20.32 -18.99
CA GLU A 35 8.46 19.74 -17.70
C GLU A 35 9.94 19.35 -17.68
N ARG A 36 10.47 18.82 -18.79
CA ARG A 36 11.91 18.52 -18.92
C ARG A 36 12.76 19.80 -18.92
N ALA A 37 12.25 20.86 -19.52
CA ALA A 37 12.94 22.15 -19.54
C ALA A 37 12.96 22.81 -18.15
N GLU A 38 11.85 22.70 -17.39
CA GLU A 38 11.77 23.21 -16.02
C GLU A 38 12.71 22.47 -15.06
N ASP A 39 12.92 21.17 -15.28
CA ASP A 39 13.77 20.34 -14.45
C ASP A 39 15.28 20.52 -14.72
N GLN A 40 15.66 21.27 -15.76
CA GLN A 40 17.07 21.46 -16.11
C GLN A 40 17.90 22.01 -14.93
N GLY A 41 18.99 21.31 -14.64
CA GLY A 41 19.88 21.67 -13.53
C GLY A 41 19.46 21.08 -12.17
N THR A 42 18.42 20.28 -12.13
CA THR A 42 17.98 19.54 -10.92
C THR A 42 18.21 18.04 -11.10
N GLU A 43 18.12 17.28 -10.00
CA GLU A 43 18.14 15.81 -10.04
C GLU A 43 16.96 15.24 -10.86
N ALA A 44 15.82 15.95 -10.85
CA ALA A 44 14.63 15.57 -11.60
C ALA A 44 14.85 15.51 -13.12
N ALA A 45 15.85 16.23 -13.65
CA ALA A 45 16.24 16.18 -15.07
C ALA A 45 16.71 14.78 -15.53
N SER A 46 17.16 13.94 -14.61
CA SER A 46 17.62 12.57 -14.93
C SER A 46 16.47 11.59 -15.19
N TYR A 47 15.24 11.94 -14.78
CA TYR A 47 14.06 11.07 -14.93
C TYR A 47 13.21 11.48 -16.13
N SER A 48 12.89 10.51 -16.97
CA SER A 48 12.02 10.70 -18.16
C SER A 48 10.52 10.67 -17.82
N MET A 49 10.18 10.13 -16.64
CA MET A 49 8.81 9.95 -16.17
C MET A 49 8.52 10.89 -15.01
N LYS A 50 7.28 11.33 -14.94
CA LYS A 50 6.67 11.99 -13.78
C LYS A 50 5.83 10.98 -13.03
N VAL A 51 5.96 10.94 -11.72
CA VAL A 51 5.20 10.05 -10.85
C VAL A 51 4.28 10.87 -9.95
N THR A 52 3.00 10.57 -10.01
CA THR A 52 1.99 11.12 -9.10
C THR A 52 1.27 9.98 -8.37
N SER A 53 0.58 10.29 -7.29
CA SER A 53 -0.21 9.27 -6.60
C SER A 53 -1.38 9.87 -5.85
N GLU A 54 -2.44 9.07 -5.68
CA GLU A 54 -3.58 9.37 -4.81
C GLU A 54 -3.76 8.25 -3.77
N ALA A 55 -4.27 8.62 -2.59
CA ALA A 55 -4.59 7.65 -1.55
C ALA A 55 -6.04 7.18 -1.71
N LEU A 56 -6.26 5.88 -1.69
CA LEU A 56 -7.56 5.23 -1.87
C LEU A 56 -7.84 4.30 -0.69
N GLY A 57 -9.08 4.30 -0.19
CA GLY A 57 -9.57 3.27 0.72
C GLY A 57 -9.66 1.92 0.02
N MET A 58 -9.86 0.84 0.78
CA MET A 58 -9.84 -0.53 0.24
C MET A 58 -10.90 -0.77 -0.84
N GLU A 59 -12.15 -0.32 -0.60
CA GLU A 59 -13.24 -0.48 -1.56
C GLU A 59 -12.98 0.29 -2.85
N GLU A 60 -12.57 1.55 -2.74
CA GLU A 60 -12.26 2.40 -3.88
C GLU A 60 -11.07 1.86 -4.70
N ALA A 61 -10.04 1.36 -4.02
CA ALA A 61 -8.89 0.73 -4.68
C ALA A 61 -9.30 -0.51 -5.49
N ALA A 62 -10.10 -1.40 -4.89
CA ALA A 62 -10.63 -2.58 -5.57
C ALA A 62 -11.53 -2.20 -6.77
N GLN A 63 -12.35 -1.16 -6.62
CA GLN A 63 -13.19 -0.65 -7.71
C GLN A 63 -12.35 -0.13 -8.88
N ARG A 64 -11.31 0.67 -8.62
CA ARG A 64 -10.41 1.19 -9.68
C ARG A 64 -9.75 0.07 -10.49
N VAL A 65 -9.27 -0.96 -9.82
CA VAL A 65 -8.67 -2.14 -10.47
C VAL A 65 -9.71 -2.90 -11.33
N SER A 66 -10.92 -3.07 -10.79
CA SER A 66 -12.03 -3.73 -11.50
C SER A 66 -12.48 -2.95 -12.74
N GLU A 67 -12.65 -1.65 -12.61
CA GLU A 67 -13.05 -0.76 -13.74
C GLU A 67 -12.00 -0.74 -14.84
N ALA A 68 -10.72 -0.82 -14.48
CA ALA A 68 -9.62 -0.92 -15.45
C ALA A 68 -9.52 -2.31 -16.11
N GLY A 69 -10.24 -3.31 -15.62
CA GLY A 69 -10.12 -4.70 -16.08
C GLY A 69 -8.73 -5.28 -15.86
N ALA A 70 -7.98 -4.76 -14.88
CA ALA A 70 -6.61 -5.15 -14.62
C ALA A 70 -6.53 -6.52 -13.93
N THR A 71 -5.51 -7.30 -14.30
CA THR A 71 -5.23 -8.58 -13.64
C THR A 71 -4.54 -8.35 -12.31
N VAL A 72 -5.07 -8.95 -11.25
CA VAL A 72 -4.47 -8.92 -9.92
C VAL A 72 -3.57 -10.13 -9.72
N THR A 73 -2.35 -9.91 -9.25
CA THR A 73 -1.37 -10.96 -8.93
C THR A 73 -0.75 -10.72 -7.55
N TRP A 74 -0.44 -11.79 -6.83
CA TRP A 74 0.25 -11.68 -5.55
C TRP A 74 1.71 -11.30 -5.73
N ASP A 75 2.14 -10.20 -5.11
CA ASP A 75 3.55 -9.81 -4.99
C ASP A 75 4.12 -10.38 -3.68
N ASP A 76 4.90 -11.45 -3.80
CA ASP A 76 5.45 -12.13 -2.63
C ASP A 76 6.51 -11.31 -1.89
N THR A 77 7.10 -10.33 -2.54
CA THR A 77 8.07 -9.42 -1.90
C THR A 77 7.36 -8.37 -1.06
N ALA A 78 6.34 -7.73 -1.61
CA ALA A 78 5.54 -6.73 -0.90
C ALA A 78 4.52 -7.35 0.06
N LYS A 79 4.19 -8.65 -0.13
CA LYS A 79 3.10 -9.34 0.58
C LYS A 79 1.76 -8.63 0.39
N GLN A 80 1.50 -8.23 -0.85
CA GLN A 80 0.27 -7.54 -1.27
C GLN A 80 -0.18 -8.01 -2.65
N ASN A 81 -1.45 -7.90 -2.93
CA ASN A 81 -1.98 -8.04 -4.27
C ASN A 81 -1.58 -6.82 -5.10
N TYR A 82 -1.06 -7.06 -6.29
CA TYR A 82 -0.57 -6.06 -7.22
C TYR A 82 -1.38 -6.05 -8.51
N ALA A 83 -1.63 -4.87 -9.04
CA ALA A 83 -2.19 -4.68 -10.37
C ALA A 83 -1.51 -3.50 -11.07
N GLU A 84 -1.41 -3.60 -12.41
CA GLU A 84 -1.01 -2.49 -13.26
C GLU A 84 -1.83 -2.48 -14.54
N TRP A 85 -1.99 -1.29 -15.11
CA TRP A 85 -2.67 -1.10 -16.40
C TRP A 85 -2.19 0.15 -17.11
N GLN A 86 -2.43 0.19 -18.40
CA GLN A 86 -2.12 1.35 -19.22
C GLN A 86 -3.27 2.36 -19.17
N GLY A 87 -2.94 3.62 -18.98
CA GLY A 87 -3.87 4.74 -19.12
C GLY A 87 -3.66 5.51 -20.41
N ASP A 88 -4.25 6.69 -20.48
CA ASP A 88 -4.07 7.59 -21.61
C ASP A 88 -2.67 8.23 -21.62
N ASN A 89 -2.24 8.70 -22.82
CA ASN A 89 -0.97 9.41 -23.00
C ASN A 89 0.27 8.63 -22.54
N ASP A 90 0.31 7.34 -22.84
CA ASP A 90 1.39 6.43 -22.46
C ASP A 90 1.66 6.38 -20.94
N SER A 91 0.65 6.68 -20.14
CA SER A 91 0.73 6.55 -18.69
C SER A 91 0.58 5.09 -18.25
N THR A 92 1.21 4.75 -17.13
CA THR A 92 1.06 3.44 -16.47
C THR A 92 0.57 3.66 -15.05
N TYR A 93 -0.53 2.98 -14.71
CA TYR A 93 -1.03 2.92 -13.34
C TYR A 93 -0.52 1.68 -12.64
N ARG A 94 -0.11 1.82 -11.36
CA ARG A 94 0.33 0.72 -10.49
C ARG A 94 -0.27 0.86 -9.11
N ILE A 95 -0.69 -0.26 -8.55
CA ILE A 95 -1.27 -0.30 -7.21
C ILE A 95 -0.89 -1.60 -6.50
N TRP A 96 -0.50 -1.49 -5.24
CA TRP A 96 -0.42 -2.59 -4.29
C TRP A 96 -1.62 -2.46 -3.36
N LEU A 97 -2.54 -3.41 -3.45
CA LEU A 97 -3.80 -3.37 -2.70
C LEU A 97 -3.55 -3.63 -1.22
N GLU A 98 -4.18 -2.81 -0.39
CA GLU A 98 -4.39 -3.18 1.00
C GLU A 98 -5.75 -3.87 1.10
N ASP A 99 -5.76 -5.13 1.49
CA ASP A 99 -6.93 -6.01 1.54
C ASP A 99 -6.79 -7.04 2.67
N ALA A 100 -7.74 -7.97 2.78
CA ALA A 100 -7.69 -9.02 3.79
C ALA A 100 -6.41 -9.87 3.70
N SER A 101 -5.90 -10.15 2.50
CA SER A 101 -4.71 -10.98 2.32
C SER A 101 -3.44 -10.30 2.86
N SER A 102 -3.24 -9.03 2.54
CA SER A 102 -2.10 -8.25 3.03
C SER A 102 -2.20 -7.97 4.54
N LEU A 103 -3.41 -7.69 5.03
CA LEU A 103 -3.65 -7.49 6.46
C LEU A 103 -3.45 -8.77 7.26
N GLU A 104 -3.81 -9.93 6.75
CA GLU A 104 -3.56 -11.21 7.42
C GLU A 104 -2.08 -11.43 7.70
N VAL A 105 -1.21 -11.08 6.75
CA VAL A 105 0.25 -11.13 6.97
C VAL A 105 0.69 -10.17 8.09
N LYS A 106 0.18 -8.95 8.09
CA LYS A 106 0.53 -7.94 9.11
C LYS A 106 0.01 -8.28 10.51
N LEU A 107 -1.19 -8.83 10.60
CA LEU A 107 -1.76 -9.33 11.86
C LEU A 107 -1.04 -10.58 12.35
N GLY A 108 -0.59 -11.44 11.42
CA GLY A 108 0.29 -12.58 11.74
C GLY A 108 1.57 -12.12 12.43
N LEU A 109 2.23 -11.07 11.92
CA LEU A 109 3.42 -10.50 12.56
C LEU A 109 3.15 -10.00 13.99
N MET A 110 1.99 -9.39 14.24
CA MET A 110 1.57 -8.98 15.58
C MET A 110 1.49 -10.19 16.52
N LYS A 111 0.83 -11.25 16.09
CA LYS A 111 0.62 -12.47 16.89
C LYS A 111 1.92 -13.23 17.13
N ASP A 112 2.71 -13.43 16.10
CA ASP A 112 3.96 -14.20 16.16
C ASP A 112 5.01 -13.54 17.05
N ASN A 113 4.97 -12.22 17.18
CA ASN A 113 5.86 -11.44 18.04
C ASN A 113 5.25 -11.09 19.41
N ASN A 114 4.06 -11.57 19.73
CA ASN A 114 3.34 -11.30 20.98
C ASN A 114 3.21 -9.79 21.29
N LEU A 115 2.90 -8.99 20.27
CA LEU A 115 2.74 -7.54 20.44
C LEU A 115 1.49 -7.21 21.26
N ALA A 116 1.44 -6.02 21.83
CA ALA A 116 0.31 -5.52 22.62
C ALA A 116 -1.00 -5.43 21.82
N GLY A 117 -0.91 -5.27 20.50
CA GLY A 117 -2.08 -5.16 19.64
C GLY A 117 -1.78 -4.57 18.28
N THR A 118 -2.86 -4.20 17.59
CA THR A 118 -2.80 -3.50 16.30
C THR A 118 -3.59 -2.18 16.38
N ALA A 119 -3.18 -1.21 15.61
CA ALA A 119 -3.91 0.04 15.35
C ALA A 119 -4.10 0.16 13.85
N ALA A 120 -5.09 0.93 13.41
CA ALA A 120 -5.34 1.12 12.00
C ALA A 120 -5.63 2.58 11.64
N TRP A 121 -5.18 3.01 10.48
CA TRP A 121 -5.51 4.29 9.89
C TRP A 121 -6.17 4.07 8.53
N LYS A 122 -7.42 4.47 8.36
CA LYS A 122 -8.35 4.99 9.35
C LYS A 122 -9.71 4.32 9.17
N LEU A 123 -10.53 4.38 10.19
CA LEU A 123 -11.94 3.96 10.13
C LEU A 123 -12.66 4.61 8.95
N GLY A 124 -13.45 3.80 8.23
CA GLY A 124 -14.18 4.20 7.03
C GLY A 124 -13.41 3.98 5.73
N PHE A 125 -12.20 3.45 5.77
CA PHE A 125 -11.41 3.06 4.59
C PHE A 125 -11.35 1.55 4.38
N GLU A 126 -11.71 0.78 5.41
CA GLU A 126 -11.75 -0.68 5.38
C GLU A 126 -12.99 -1.22 4.68
N THR A 127 -12.87 -2.43 4.13
CA THR A 127 -14.00 -3.28 3.76
C THR A 127 -14.50 -4.05 4.98
N SER A 128 -15.77 -4.49 4.96
CA SER A 128 -16.42 -5.09 6.14
C SER A 128 -15.78 -6.40 6.62
N ASP A 129 -15.18 -7.18 5.73
CA ASP A 129 -14.48 -8.44 6.01
C ASP A 129 -13.22 -8.27 6.87
N ILE A 130 -12.66 -7.06 6.90
CA ILE A 130 -11.47 -6.75 7.70
C ILE A 130 -11.73 -6.91 9.20
N TRP A 131 -12.95 -6.61 9.66
CA TRP A 131 -13.30 -6.73 11.07
C TRP A 131 -13.34 -8.18 11.54
N ASP A 132 -13.87 -9.08 10.72
CA ASP A 132 -13.87 -10.54 11.02
C ASP A 132 -12.43 -11.07 11.06
N LEU A 133 -11.59 -10.59 10.16
CA LEU A 133 -10.17 -10.93 10.14
C LEU A 133 -9.46 -10.46 11.41
N ILE A 134 -9.64 -9.19 11.81
CA ILE A 134 -9.02 -8.65 13.03
C ILE A 134 -9.46 -9.46 14.26
N GLN A 135 -10.75 -9.77 14.40
CA GLN A 135 -11.26 -10.55 15.53
C GLN A 135 -10.58 -11.91 15.67
N LYS A 136 -10.26 -12.56 14.55
CA LYS A 136 -9.55 -13.84 14.53
C LYS A 136 -8.14 -13.77 15.16
N TYR A 137 -7.51 -12.60 15.11
CA TYR A 137 -6.12 -12.41 15.56
C TYR A 137 -6.00 -11.78 16.96
N VAL A 138 -7.00 -11.04 17.43
CA VAL A 138 -6.96 -10.33 18.71
C VAL A 138 -7.69 -11.07 19.87
N ASN A 139 -8.36 -12.17 19.56
CA ASN A 139 -9.06 -13.02 20.55
C ASN A 139 -8.24 -14.22 20.99
#